data_44684c145068f1a162797b014218167d
#
_entry.id   44684c145068f1a162797b014218167d
#
_cell.length_a   1.000
_cell.length_b   1.000
_cell.length_c   1.000
_cell.angle_alpha   90.00
_cell.angle_beta   90.00
_cell.angle_gamma   90.00
#
_symmetry.space_group_name_H-M   'P 1'
#
loop_
_entity.id
_entity.type
_entity.pdbx_description
1 polymer ?
#
loop_
_entity_poly.entity_id
_entity_poly.type
_entity_poly.pdbx_seq_one_letter_code
_entity_poly.pdbx_strand_id
1 'polypeptide(L)'
;MSDKVTTGGVSPRADKIFKIIITVLALVMCFIQIGKYISIGGKPIVNMYYLRIYALHYMFGMLFAFLMYDWKGKASGWTGLKKKWPDLILSAAAIAVAVYVMIDPSSFQTRLSITASQNDIIFGALATVVTIAAAYKLSGKALPIMAVIFIGYAFLGKYIPGGFGHRGYSLQRVIVNIFGDQGIWGSALATSCNIIFLFILFGAFLEVSGANEIFRDLSISLAGAKRGGPAKIAVISSAIMGTISGSAIANVVTTGAFTIPLMKKQKYRDEFAGAVEAVSSTGGQLMPPVMGAAAFLMAEATAIPYGTICLAALVPALMYYICIFSTVDVESLKANLTGMDLKDIPKLLPVLKKSAKLLLPIAVLILSLCVFGFSTSRSALYSMAVLIICCCFDKDDRFSLKKLVNALRSGAIGSTTVITATAICGIIISMLTMTGLGVKFSSLLISLGSSSLLISLLLAMLVCIVLGMGLPTAAAYIIASSTIATALIKIGRAHV
;
A
#
# COMPACT_ATOMS: atom_id res chain seq x y z
N MET A 1 6.88 -14.71 15.80
CA MET A 1 8.32 -14.92 15.49
C MET A 1 9.14 -13.92 16.29
N SER A 2 9.61 -14.36 17.48
CA SER A 2 10.35 -13.50 18.42
C SER A 2 11.79 -13.29 17.95
N ASP A 3 12.19 -12.04 17.91
CA ASP A 3 13.50 -11.44 18.17
C ASP A 3 14.78 -12.33 18.04
N LYS A 4 15.09 -12.81 16.87
CA LYS A 4 16.48 -13.11 16.51
C LYS A 4 16.92 -12.27 15.32
N VAL A 5 16.83 -10.93 15.48
CA VAL A 5 17.66 -10.03 14.69
C VAL A 5 19.07 -10.16 15.25
N THR A 6 19.96 -10.73 14.45
CA THR A 6 21.40 -10.87 14.77
C THR A 6 21.96 -9.49 15.15
N THR A 7 22.11 -9.25 16.44
CA THR A 7 22.76 -8.07 17.02
C THR A 7 24.26 -8.18 16.83
N GLY A 8 24.74 -7.88 15.62
CA GLY A 8 26.17 -7.74 15.40
C GLY A 8 26.72 -6.53 16.15
N GLY A 9 27.30 -6.71 17.32
CA GLY A 9 28.20 -5.77 17.98
C GLY A 9 27.61 -4.47 18.54
N VAL A 10 26.31 -4.39 18.78
CA VAL A 10 25.65 -3.19 19.32
C VAL A 10 25.34 -3.35 20.81
N SER A 11 25.58 -2.31 21.61
CA SER A 11 25.24 -2.37 23.03
C SER A 11 23.72 -2.51 23.23
N PRO A 12 23.24 -3.36 24.15
CA PRO A 12 21.82 -3.55 24.43
C PRO A 12 21.09 -2.24 24.80
N ARG A 13 21.80 -1.30 25.39
CA ARG A 13 21.28 0.05 25.70
C ARG A 13 20.96 0.84 24.46
N ALA A 14 21.84 0.85 23.45
CA ALA A 14 21.61 1.59 22.22
C ALA A 14 20.41 1.04 21.42
N ASP A 15 20.24 -0.28 21.37
CA ASP A 15 19.06 -0.89 20.71
C ASP A 15 17.76 -0.54 21.44
N LYS A 16 17.78 -0.54 22.79
CA LYS A 16 16.61 -0.14 23.59
C LYS A 16 16.23 1.32 23.35
N ILE A 17 17.22 2.23 23.36
CA ILE A 17 16.98 3.67 23.08
C ILE A 17 16.42 3.84 21.68
N PHE A 18 16.99 3.18 20.68
CA PHE A 18 16.51 3.22 19.31
C PHE A 18 15.05 2.77 19.18
N LYS A 19 14.68 1.64 19.81
CA LYS A 19 13.29 1.15 19.84
C LYS A 19 12.33 2.15 20.49
N ILE A 20 12.76 2.85 21.54
CA ILE A 20 11.96 3.90 22.18
C ILE A 20 11.77 5.08 21.22
N ILE A 21 12.84 5.57 20.58
CA ILE A 21 12.75 6.68 19.62
C ILE A 21 11.78 6.36 18.49
N ILE A 22 11.90 5.18 17.87
CA ILE A 22 10.99 4.75 16.81
C ILE A 22 9.54 4.67 17.32
N THR A 23 9.32 4.19 18.53
CA THR A 23 7.97 4.12 19.11
C THR A 23 7.39 5.51 19.33
N VAL A 24 8.18 6.45 19.86
CA VAL A 24 7.73 7.83 20.06
C VAL A 24 7.39 8.50 18.74
N LEU A 25 8.26 8.36 17.70
CA LEU A 25 7.99 8.90 16.36
C LEU A 25 6.69 8.30 15.76
N ALA A 26 6.48 7.00 15.93
CA ALA A 26 5.28 6.33 15.45
C ALA A 26 4.01 6.84 16.16
N LEU A 27 4.08 7.03 17.49
CA LEU A 27 2.96 7.57 18.26
C LEU A 27 2.64 9.02 17.88
N VAL A 28 3.65 9.86 17.70
CA VAL A 28 3.49 11.26 17.22
C VAL A 28 2.84 11.29 15.84
N MET A 29 3.31 10.45 14.92
CA MET A 29 2.70 10.33 13.60
C MET A 29 1.23 9.93 13.69
N CYS A 30 0.89 8.89 14.47
CA CYS A 30 -0.48 8.46 14.66
C CYS A 30 -1.35 9.55 15.31
N PHE A 31 -0.82 10.26 16.31
CA PHE A 31 -1.54 11.36 16.95
C PHE A 31 -1.90 12.47 15.95
N ILE A 32 -0.97 12.87 15.10
CA ILE A 32 -1.21 13.90 14.06
C ILE A 32 -2.25 13.39 13.06
N GLN A 33 -2.11 12.14 12.58
CA GLN A 33 -2.96 11.58 11.55
C GLN A 33 -4.40 11.28 12.02
N ILE A 34 -4.58 10.89 13.27
CA ILE A 34 -5.90 10.65 13.87
C ILE A 34 -6.51 11.97 14.33
N GLY A 35 -5.71 12.85 14.95
CA GLY A 35 -6.16 14.10 15.57
C GLY A 35 -6.78 15.10 14.60
N LYS A 36 -6.43 15.03 13.30
CA LYS A 36 -7.07 15.86 12.27
C LYS A 36 -8.54 15.50 11.99
N TYR A 37 -8.99 14.29 12.38
CA TYR A 37 -10.36 13.83 12.18
C TYR A 37 -11.21 13.87 13.44
N ILE A 38 -10.58 13.96 14.62
CA ILE A 38 -11.30 14.04 15.90
C ILE A 38 -11.46 15.50 16.27
N SER A 39 -12.72 15.94 16.45
CA SER A 39 -13.05 17.31 16.82
C SER A 39 -13.54 17.37 18.27
N ILE A 40 -13.03 18.34 19.03
CA ILE A 40 -13.48 18.68 20.37
C ILE A 40 -13.98 20.13 20.33
N GLY A 41 -15.21 20.36 20.76
CA GLY A 41 -15.81 21.71 20.72
C GLY A 41 -15.91 22.30 19.30
N GLY A 42 -16.10 21.44 18.27
CA GLY A 42 -16.24 21.86 16.87
C GLY A 42 -14.92 22.14 16.14
N LYS A 43 -13.79 22.05 16.82
CA LYS A 43 -12.46 22.23 16.19
C LYS A 43 -11.68 20.91 16.20
N PRO A 44 -10.98 20.54 15.11
CA PRO A 44 -10.13 19.36 15.09
C PRO A 44 -8.99 19.51 16.11
N ILE A 45 -8.60 18.41 16.76
CA ILE A 45 -7.49 18.39 17.75
C ILE A 45 -6.20 18.86 17.08
N VAL A 46 -5.95 18.41 15.84
CA VAL A 46 -4.84 18.86 15.02
C VAL A 46 -5.38 19.69 13.88
N ASN A 47 -5.26 21.02 14.01
CA ASN A 47 -5.66 22.00 12.99
C ASN A 47 -4.40 22.58 12.33
N MET A 48 -3.97 21.96 11.24
CA MET A 48 -2.80 22.39 10.47
C MET A 48 -3.16 22.53 8.99
N TYR A 49 -2.46 23.43 8.31
CA TYR A 49 -2.55 23.53 6.85
C TYR A 49 -2.19 22.17 6.21
N TYR A 50 -2.95 21.72 5.22
CA TYR A 50 -2.85 20.36 4.68
C TYR A 50 -1.42 19.99 4.23
N LEU A 51 -0.68 20.92 3.62
CA LEU A 51 0.68 20.69 3.16
C LEU A 51 1.65 20.43 4.32
N ARG A 52 1.43 21.02 5.51
CA ARG A 52 2.19 20.69 6.73
C ARG A 52 1.97 19.24 7.15
N ILE A 53 0.74 18.77 7.04
CA ILE A 53 0.40 17.37 7.36
C ILE A 53 1.06 16.42 6.36
N TYR A 54 1.07 16.76 5.06
CA TYR A 54 1.73 15.96 4.03
C TYR A 54 3.26 15.95 4.22
N ALA A 55 3.85 17.09 4.58
CA ALA A 55 5.28 17.18 4.86
C ALA A 55 5.68 16.32 6.07
N LEU A 56 4.89 16.34 7.14
CA LEU A 56 5.08 15.46 8.30
C LEU A 56 4.91 13.98 7.93
N HIS A 57 3.88 13.65 7.15
CA HIS A 57 3.64 12.28 6.70
C HIS A 57 4.82 11.76 5.86
N TYR A 58 5.30 12.55 4.91
CA TYR A 58 6.50 12.26 4.13
C TYR A 58 7.73 12.09 5.04
N MET A 59 7.97 13.03 5.94
CA MET A 59 9.11 13.01 6.86
C MET A 59 9.14 11.71 7.68
N PHE A 60 8.03 11.35 8.33
CA PHE A 60 7.98 10.11 9.11
C PHE A 60 8.18 8.87 8.25
N GLY A 61 7.58 8.82 7.06
CA GLY A 61 7.79 7.73 6.11
C GLY A 61 9.26 7.57 5.72
N MET A 62 9.94 8.67 5.37
CA MET A 62 11.36 8.66 5.01
C MET A 62 12.25 8.29 6.21
N LEU A 63 11.95 8.81 7.41
CA LEU A 63 12.65 8.44 8.64
C LEU A 63 12.56 6.94 8.92
N PHE A 64 11.36 6.36 8.86
CA PHE A 64 11.21 4.92 9.06
C PHE A 64 11.89 4.12 7.96
N ALA A 65 11.85 4.57 6.70
CA ALA A 65 12.54 3.92 5.59
C ALA A 65 14.06 3.81 5.83
N PHE A 66 14.69 4.90 6.27
CA PHE A 66 16.12 4.91 6.47
C PHE A 66 16.54 4.27 7.80
N LEU A 67 15.79 4.47 8.87
CA LEU A 67 16.15 3.97 10.18
C LEU A 67 15.82 2.48 10.38
N MET A 68 14.68 2.00 9.85
CA MET A 68 14.15 0.66 10.14
C MET A 68 14.54 -0.41 9.13
N TYR A 69 15.00 -0.04 7.93
CA TYR A 69 15.31 -0.98 6.86
C TYR A 69 16.79 -0.90 6.46
N ASP A 70 17.34 -1.98 5.96
CA ASP A 70 18.66 -2.02 5.32
C ASP A 70 18.55 -1.75 3.81
N TRP A 71 19.70 -1.61 3.14
CA TRP A 71 19.74 -1.39 1.68
C TRP A 71 19.32 -2.61 0.84
N LYS A 72 18.99 -3.73 1.50
CA LYS A 72 18.41 -4.93 0.88
C LYS A 72 16.91 -5.05 1.14
N GLY A 73 16.28 -4.04 1.72
CA GLY A 73 14.86 -4.01 2.02
C GLY A 73 14.44 -4.84 3.23
N LYS A 74 15.41 -5.39 3.99
CA LYS A 74 15.12 -6.18 5.18
C LYS A 74 14.96 -5.27 6.38
N ALA A 75 13.96 -5.54 7.22
CA ALA A 75 13.84 -4.85 8.50
C ALA A 75 15.11 -5.06 9.33
N SER A 76 15.75 -3.97 9.71
CA SER A 76 16.99 -3.97 10.49
C SER A 76 16.82 -3.07 11.71
N GLY A 77 17.27 -3.57 12.87
CA GLY A 77 17.39 -2.74 14.06
C GLY A 77 18.57 -1.77 13.95
N TRP A 78 18.94 -1.18 15.09
CA TRP A 78 20.15 -0.36 15.17
C TRP A 78 21.41 -1.19 14.93
N THR A 79 22.12 -0.92 13.83
CA THR A 79 23.35 -1.66 13.44
C THR A 79 24.64 -0.87 13.73
N GLY A 80 24.53 0.25 14.48
CA GLY A 80 25.63 1.11 14.84
C GLY A 80 25.89 2.26 13.85
N LEU A 81 26.55 3.31 14.34
CA LEU A 81 26.77 4.57 13.59
C LEU A 81 27.55 4.35 12.29
N LYS A 82 28.59 3.52 12.33
CA LYS A 82 29.46 3.23 11.16
C LYS A 82 28.72 2.61 9.97
N LYS A 83 27.64 1.86 10.21
CA LYS A 83 26.83 1.26 9.13
C LYS A 83 25.64 2.13 8.73
N LYS A 84 25.14 2.96 9.65
CA LYS A 84 23.92 3.79 9.46
C LYS A 84 24.20 5.25 9.08
N TRP A 85 25.46 5.67 8.92
CA TRP A 85 25.76 7.08 8.61
C TRP A 85 25.10 7.60 7.30
N PRO A 86 25.00 6.82 6.19
CA PRO A 86 24.31 7.32 5.01
C PRO A 86 22.80 7.49 5.29
N ASP A 87 22.23 6.54 6.04
CA ASP A 87 20.82 6.57 6.43
C ASP A 87 20.50 7.78 7.34
N LEU A 88 21.42 8.15 8.22
CA LEU A 88 21.28 9.34 9.08
C LEU A 88 21.35 10.65 8.28
N ILE A 89 22.24 10.74 7.29
CA ILE A 89 22.32 11.91 6.40
C ILE A 89 21.01 12.04 5.61
N LEU A 90 20.53 10.95 5.02
CA LEU A 90 19.27 10.96 4.27
C LEU A 90 18.06 11.25 5.17
N SER A 91 18.08 10.78 6.42
CA SER A 91 17.07 11.12 7.43
C SER A 91 17.09 12.62 7.75
N ALA A 92 18.28 13.19 7.96
CA ALA A 92 18.44 14.64 8.20
C ALA A 92 17.98 15.46 6.98
N ALA A 93 18.30 15.01 5.77
CA ALA A 93 17.83 15.61 4.53
C ALA A 93 16.30 15.57 4.41
N ALA A 94 15.66 14.45 4.77
CA ALA A 94 14.20 14.34 4.79
C ALA A 94 13.55 15.30 5.78
N ILE A 95 14.15 15.47 6.97
CA ILE A 95 13.71 16.46 7.96
C ILE A 95 13.84 17.87 7.39
N ALA A 96 15.00 18.20 6.81
CA ALA A 96 15.25 19.52 6.25
C ALA A 96 14.25 19.88 5.14
N VAL A 97 13.96 18.94 4.23
CA VAL A 97 12.93 19.10 3.19
C VAL A 97 11.56 19.36 3.79
N ALA A 98 11.15 18.57 4.76
CA ALA A 98 9.84 18.72 5.40
C ALA A 98 9.73 20.05 6.15
N VAL A 99 10.74 20.42 6.92
CA VAL A 99 10.77 21.70 7.65
C VAL A 99 10.70 22.88 6.67
N TYR A 100 11.44 22.83 5.56
CA TYR A 100 11.40 23.87 4.53
C TYR A 100 9.97 24.11 4.00
N VAL A 101 9.24 23.03 3.71
CA VAL A 101 7.84 23.12 3.24
C VAL A 101 6.89 23.58 4.35
N MET A 102 7.16 23.23 5.61
CA MET A 102 6.30 23.57 6.76
C MET A 102 6.42 25.02 7.23
N ILE A 103 7.53 25.72 6.97
CA ILE A 103 7.73 27.10 7.43
C ILE A 103 6.63 28.01 6.87
N ASP A 104 6.45 28.03 5.55
CA ASP A 104 5.42 28.85 4.90
C ASP A 104 4.80 28.09 3.72
N PRO A 105 3.83 27.21 4.00
CA PRO A 105 3.25 26.34 2.99
C PRO A 105 2.40 27.08 1.94
N SER A 106 1.82 28.21 2.28
CA SER A 106 1.02 29.01 1.34
C SER A 106 1.89 29.73 0.32
N SER A 107 2.91 30.43 0.76
CA SER A 107 3.89 31.07 -0.13
C SER A 107 4.69 30.06 -0.92
N PHE A 108 4.97 28.89 -0.37
CA PHE A 108 5.65 27.79 -1.08
C PHE A 108 4.95 27.42 -2.37
N GLN A 109 3.65 27.16 -2.32
CA GLN A 109 2.86 26.78 -3.52
C GLN A 109 2.81 27.93 -4.55
N THR A 110 2.57 29.14 -4.08
CA THR A 110 2.52 30.33 -4.95
C THR A 110 3.87 30.56 -5.63
N ARG A 111 4.96 30.47 -4.88
CA ARG A 111 6.33 30.64 -5.43
C ARG A 111 6.63 29.61 -6.50
N LEU A 112 6.34 28.32 -6.26
CA LEU A 112 6.60 27.28 -7.25
C LEU A 112 5.80 27.51 -8.54
N SER A 113 4.59 28.07 -8.45
CA SER A 113 3.76 28.31 -9.62
C SER A 113 4.18 29.53 -10.44
N ILE A 114 4.76 30.56 -9.81
CA ILE A 114 5.09 31.83 -10.46
C ILE A 114 6.59 31.94 -10.70
N THR A 115 7.39 31.96 -9.64
CA THR A 115 8.85 32.15 -9.73
C THR A 115 9.54 31.40 -8.59
N ALA A 116 10.00 30.19 -8.89
CA ALA A 116 10.72 29.38 -7.91
C ALA A 116 12.04 30.02 -7.50
N SER A 117 12.30 30.07 -6.21
CA SER A 117 13.55 30.53 -5.64
C SER A 117 14.66 29.48 -5.81
N GLN A 118 15.91 29.91 -5.68
CA GLN A 118 17.05 28.99 -5.72
C GLN A 118 16.96 27.92 -4.61
N ASN A 119 16.44 28.30 -3.44
CA ASN A 119 16.20 27.35 -2.35
C ASN A 119 15.14 26.30 -2.72
N ASP A 120 14.08 26.66 -3.43
CA ASP A 120 13.06 25.70 -3.91
C ASP A 120 13.70 24.64 -4.83
N ILE A 121 14.67 25.04 -5.66
CA ILE A 121 15.38 24.12 -6.55
C ILE A 121 16.29 23.19 -5.75
N ILE A 122 17.04 23.73 -4.78
CA ILE A 122 17.95 22.93 -3.93
C ILE A 122 17.15 21.90 -3.11
N PHE A 123 16.10 22.35 -2.39
CA PHE A 123 15.27 21.44 -1.59
C PHE A 123 14.46 20.50 -2.46
N GLY A 124 14.04 20.89 -3.65
CA GLY A 124 13.38 20.01 -4.61
C GLY A 124 14.30 18.92 -5.14
N ALA A 125 15.55 19.25 -5.47
CA ALA A 125 16.56 18.27 -5.84
C ALA A 125 16.86 17.31 -4.68
N LEU A 126 16.98 17.82 -3.46
CA LEU A 126 17.22 17.05 -2.25
C LEU A 126 16.04 16.10 -1.99
N ALA A 127 14.78 16.56 -2.10
CA ALA A 127 13.58 15.75 -1.98
C ALA A 127 13.54 14.63 -3.01
N THR A 128 13.93 14.92 -4.25
CA THR A 128 14.00 13.92 -5.33
C THR A 128 14.99 12.80 -4.99
N VAL A 129 16.21 13.16 -4.55
CA VAL A 129 17.24 12.19 -4.16
C VAL A 129 16.78 11.35 -2.97
N VAL A 130 16.25 11.97 -1.92
CA VAL A 130 15.72 11.28 -0.72
C VAL A 130 14.62 10.30 -1.09
N THR A 131 13.67 10.71 -1.94
CA THR A 131 12.55 9.87 -2.37
C THR A 131 13.04 8.68 -3.20
N ILE A 132 13.96 8.90 -4.15
CA ILE A 132 14.54 7.82 -4.97
C ILE A 132 15.33 6.83 -4.11
N ALA A 133 16.13 7.33 -3.16
CA ALA A 133 16.91 6.49 -2.25
C ALA A 133 16.01 5.64 -1.33
N ALA A 134 14.94 6.22 -0.77
CA ALA A 134 13.97 5.50 0.05
C ALA A 134 13.22 4.43 -0.77
N ALA A 135 12.80 4.77 -1.99
CA ALA A 135 12.13 3.84 -2.89
C ALA A 135 13.05 2.68 -3.31
N TYR A 136 14.33 2.94 -3.59
CA TYR A 136 15.31 1.89 -3.85
C TYR A 136 15.42 0.91 -2.69
N LYS A 137 15.39 1.43 -1.47
CA LYS A 137 15.54 0.65 -0.25
C LYS A 137 14.33 -0.25 0.05
N LEU A 138 13.11 0.23 -0.20
CA LEU A 138 11.86 -0.44 0.18
C LEU A 138 11.19 -1.20 -0.97
N SER A 139 11.23 -0.66 -2.18
CA SER A 139 10.54 -1.20 -3.34
C SER A 139 11.49 -1.85 -4.36
N GLY A 140 12.78 -1.92 -4.02
CA GLY A 140 13.81 -2.44 -4.92
C GLY A 140 14.12 -1.49 -6.08
N LYS A 141 14.68 -2.05 -7.17
CA LYS A 141 15.25 -1.25 -8.27
C LYS A 141 14.22 -0.71 -9.25
N ALA A 142 13.06 -1.37 -9.40
CA ALA A 142 12.12 -1.09 -10.49
C ALA A 142 11.56 0.35 -10.45
N LEU A 143 11.00 0.77 -9.32
CA LEU A 143 10.45 2.13 -9.16
C LEU A 143 11.48 3.26 -9.32
N PRO A 144 12.66 3.20 -8.68
CA PRO A 144 13.71 4.20 -8.91
C PRO A 144 14.16 4.29 -10.36
N ILE A 145 14.38 3.15 -11.03
CA ILE A 145 14.76 3.12 -12.44
C ILE A 145 13.68 3.78 -13.30
N MET A 146 12.40 3.46 -13.07
CA MET A 146 11.29 4.09 -13.78
C MET A 146 11.28 5.62 -13.57
N ALA A 147 11.43 6.09 -12.33
CA ALA A 147 11.48 7.52 -12.05
C ALA A 147 12.64 8.21 -12.78
N VAL A 148 13.83 7.58 -12.77
CA VAL A 148 15.01 8.10 -13.50
C VAL A 148 14.78 8.11 -15.00
N ILE A 149 14.16 7.08 -15.57
CA ILE A 149 13.80 7.03 -17.01
C ILE A 149 12.86 8.17 -17.37
N PHE A 150 11.80 8.44 -16.58
CA PHE A 150 10.85 9.51 -16.87
C PHE A 150 11.48 10.91 -16.68
N ILE A 151 12.35 11.08 -15.67
CA ILE A 151 13.14 12.29 -15.53
C ILE A 151 14.07 12.48 -16.74
N GLY A 152 14.79 11.44 -17.15
CA GLY A 152 15.63 11.44 -18.35
C GLY A 152 14.85 11.76 -19.61
N TYR A 153 13.65 11.18 -19.76
CA TYR A 153 12.76 11.49 -20.88
C TYR A 153 12.38 12.98 -20.92
N ALA A 154 12.10 13.59 -19.77
CA ALA A 154 11.78 15.02 -19.70
C ALA A 154 12.94 15.92 -20.20
N PHE A 155 14.20 15.51 -20.00
CA PHE A 155 15.36 16.24 -20.55
C PHE A 155 15.63 15.93 -22.01
N LEU A 156 15.55 14.65 -22.38
CA LEU A 156 16.01 14.15 -23.68
C LEU A 156 14.93 14.17 -24.76
N GLY A 157 13.71 14.61 -24.44
CA GLY A 157 12.58 14.57 -25.35
C GLY A 157 12.80 15.24 -26.71
N LYS A 158 13.68 16.23 -26.79
CA LYS A 158 14.05 16.91 -28.06
C LYS A 158 14.85 16.02 -29.04
N TYR A 159 15.46 14.95 -28.55
CA TYR A 159 16.24 14.02 -29.35
C TYR A 159 15.42 12.79 -29.79
N ILE A 160 14.20 12.65 -29.29
CA ILE A 160 13.34 11.49 -29.58
C ILE A 160 12.53 11.81 -30.84
N PRO A 161 12.67 11.00 -31.93
CA PRO A 161 11.95 11.22 -33.16
C PRO A 161 10.47 10.81 -33.03
N GLY A 162 9.65 11.33 -33.94
CA GLY A 162 8.24 10.96 -34.10
C GLY A 162 7.31 11.52 -33.03
N GLY A 163 6.15 10.90 -32.86
CA GLY A 163 5.06 11.40 -31.96
C GLY A 163 5.41 11.46 -30.48
N PHE A 164 6.43 10.75 -30.03
CA PHE A 164 6.89 10.78 -28.65
C PHE A 164 7.89 11.93 -28.36
N GLY A 165 8.44 12.59 -29.39
CA GLY A 165 9.33 13.74 -29.20
C GLY A 165 8.63 14.93 -28.54
N HIS A 166 9.39 15.73 -27.78
CA HIS A 166 8.96 17.02 -27.23
C HIS A 166 10.16 17.98 -27.10
N ARG A 167 9.90 19.27 -26.88
CA ARG A 167 10.95 20.30 -26.88
C ARG A 167 12.02 20.18 -25.81
N GLY A 168 11.89 19.24 -24.85
CA GLY A 168 12.76 19.15 -23.67
C GLY A 168 12.42 20.21 -22.62
N TYR A 169 12.88 20.00 -21.40
CA TYR A 169 12.64 20.91 -20.28
C TYR A 169 13.94 21.24 -19.56
N SER A 170 14.04 22.44 -18.95
CA SER A 170 15.18 22.84 -18.15
C SER A 170 15.20 22.11 -16.81
N LEU A 171 16.38 21.97 -16.20
CA LEU A 171 16.56 21.37 -14.88
C LEU A 171 15.66 22.02 -13.83
N GLN A 172 15.63 23.35 -13.81
CA GLN A 172 14.78 24.11 -12.89
C GLN A 172 13.32 23.73 -13.02
N ARG A 173 12.78 23.67 -14.26
CA ARG A 173 11.39 23.34 -14.51
C ARG A 173 11.05 21.91 -14.11
N VAL A 174 11.94 20.96 -14.36
CA VAL A 174 11.78 19.55 -13.95
C VAL A 174 11.73 19.44 -12.43
N ILE A 175 12.68 20.06 -11.70
CA ILE A 175 12.74 20.00 -10.24
C ILE A 175 11.52 20.68 -9.62
N VAL A 176 11.12 21.85 -10.10
CA VAL A 176 9.96 22.57 -9.59
C VAL A 176 8.68 21.77 -9.76
N ASN A 177 8.53 21.09 -10.90
CA ASN A 177 7.35 20.24 -11.14
C ASN A 177 7.35 19.02 -10.23
N ILE A 178 8.49 18.37 -10.03
CA ILE A 178 8.63 17.25 -9.09
C ILE A 178 8.34 17.69 -7.65
N PHE A 179 8.80 18.88 -7.25
CA PHE A 179 8.65 19.38 -5.88
C PHE A 179 7.30 20.05 -5.63
N GLY A 180 6.49 20.26 -6.65
CA GLY A 180 5.19 20.89 -6.57
C GLY A 180 4.04 19.93 -6.20
N ASP A 181 2.82 20.47 -6.30
CA ASP A 181 1.56 19.79 -6.05
C ASP A 181 1.20 18.72 -7.09
N GLN A 182 1.80 18.79 -8.28
CA GLN A 182 1.71 17.74 -9.31
C GLN A 182 2.75 16.62 -9.12
N GLY A 183 3.68 16.81 -8.20
CA GLY A 183 4.79 15.90 -7.92
C GLY A 183 4.68 15.21 -6.57
N ILE A 184 5.74 15.33 -5.77
CA ILE A 184 5.86 14.66 -4.46
C ILE A 184 4.68 15.01 -3.54
N TRP A 185 4.25 16.28 -3.52
CA TRP A 185 3.14 16.76 -2.66
C TRP A 185 1.76 16.60 -3.30
N GLY A 186 1.68 15.83 -4.39
CA GLY A 186 0.46 15.66 -5.17
C GLY A 186 -0.54 14.66 -4.59
N SER A 187 -1.55 14.34 -5.40
CA SER A 187 -2.68 13.50 -5.04
C SER A 187 -2.29 12.12 -4.51
N ALA A 188 -1.21 11.52 -5.03
CA ALA A 188 -0.76 10.20 -4.58
C ALA A 188 -0.32 10.21 -3.10
N LEU A 189 0.49 11.18 -2.69
CA LEU A 189 0.90 11.33 -1.28
C LEU A 189 -0.27 11.80 -0.42
N ALA A 190 -1.14 12.66 -0.94
CA ALA A 190 -2.36 13.10 -0.26
C ALA A 190 -3.26 11.91 0.08
N THR A 191 -3.50 11.00 -0.85
CA THR A 191 -4.28 9.77 -0.65
C THR A 191 -3.63 8.87 0.39
N SER A 192 -2.30 8.70 0.34
CA SER A 192 -1.54 7.98 1.36
C SER A 192 -1.76 8.57 2.75
N CYS A 193 -1.65 9.89 2.87
CA CYS A 193 -1.79 10.63 4.12
C CYS A 193 -3.23 10.64 4.66
N ASN A 194 -4.22 10.84 3.79
CA ASN A 194 -5.60 11.08 4.23
C ASN A 194 -6.40 9.79 4.37
N ILE A 195 -6.10 8.77 3.59
CA ILE A 195 -6.93 7.57 3.49
C ILE A 195 -6.14 6.33 3.86
N ILE A 196 -5.09 6.00 3.09
CA ILE A 196 -4.44 4.68 3.17
C ILE A 196 -3.82 4.45 4.55
N PHE A 197 -3.24 5.47 5.16
CA PHE A 197 -2.67 5.38 6.50
C PHE A 197 -3.66 4.86 7.54
N LEU A 198 -4.90 5.36 7.55
CA LEU A 198 -5.92 4.93 8.51
C LEU A 198 -6.36 3.48 8.29
N PHE A 199 -6.39 3.02 7.03
CA PHE A 199 -6.70 1.62 6.74
C PHE A 199 -5.56 0.67 7.13
N ILE A 200 -4.30 1.07 6.91
CA ILE A 200 -3.14 0.30 7.40
C ILE A 200 -3.16 0.24 8.92
N LEU A 201 -3.50 1.34 9.57
CA LEU A 201 -3.64 1.39 11.01
C LEU A 201 -4.76 0.46 11.51
N PHE A 202 -5.93 0.49 10.86
CA PHE A 202 -7.04 -0.44 11.15
C PHE A 202 -6.61 -1.91 11.00
N GLY A 203 -5.87 -2.24 9.94
CA GLY A 203 -5.29 -3.57 9.74
C GLY A 203 -4.35 -3.98 10.88
N ALA A 204 -3.48 -3.06 11.34
CA ALA A 204 -2.57 -3.31 12.46
C ALA A 204 -3.32 -3.52 13.79
N PHE A 205 -4.43 -2.81 14.01
CA PHE A 205 -5.30 -3.03 15.16
C PHE A 205 -5.97 -4.41 15.12
N LEU A 206 -6.47 -4.84 13.96
CA LEU A 206 -7.03 -6.18 13.79
C LEU A 206 -5.99 -7.28 14.04
N GLU A 207 -4.77 -7.10 13.51
CA GLU A 207 -3.67 -8.05 13.70
C GLU A 207 -3.31 -8.23 15.19
N VAL A 208 -3.15 -7.14 15.92
CA VAL A 208 -2.85 -7.17 17.38
C VAL A 208 -4.03 -7.73 18.18
N SER A 209 -5.24 -7.69 17.65
CA SER A 209 -6.46 -8.27 18.23
C SER A 209 -6.66 -9.77 17.91
N GLY A 210 -5.65 -10.44 17.34
CA GLY A 210 -5.66 -11.88 17.09
C GLY A 210 -6.32 -12.30 15.78
N ALA A 211 -6.42 -11.39 14.79
CA ALA A 211 -7.03 -11.70 13.48
C ALA A 211 -6.37 -12.90 12.79
N ASN A 212 -5.04 -12.99 12.86
CA ASN A 212 -4.27 -14.06 12.22
C ASN A 212 -4.67 -15.46 12.69
N GLU A 213 -4.84 -15.63 14.01
CA GLU A 213 -5.23 -16.92 14.61
C GLU A 213 -6.70 -17.24 14.31
N ILE A 214 -7.59 -16.27 14.49
CA ILE A 214 -9.01 -16.45 14.30
C ILE A 214 -9.32 -16.80 12.83
N PHE A 215 -8.72 -16.11 11.88
CA PHE A 215 -8.98 -16.35 10.46
C PHE A 215 -8.32 -17.65 9.95
N ARG A 216 -7.17 -18.03 10.52
CA ARG A 216 -6.61 -19.36 10.31
C ARG A 216 -7.60 -20.45 10.73
N ASP A 217 -8.10 -20.38 11.97
CA ASP A 217 -9.00 -21.38 12.52
C ASP A 217 -10.34 -21.42 11.74
N LEU A 218 -10.83 -20.25 11.31
CA LEU A 218 -12.01 -20.14 10.46
C LEU A 218 -11.78 -20.82 9.09
N SER A 219 -10.64 -20.58 8.47
CA SER A 219 -10.29 -21.18 7.18
C SER A 219 -10.14 -22.70 7.27
N ILE A 220 -9.54 -23.21 8.36
CA ILE A 220 -9.42 -24.63 8.63
C ILE A 220 -10.83 -25.25 8.83
N SER A 221 -11.70 -24.60 9.59
CA SER A 221 -13.08 -25.07 9.82
C SER A 221 -13.90 -25.16 8.52
N LEU A 222 -13.69 -24.22 7.58
CA LEU A 222 -14.46 -24.15 6.32
C LEU A 222 -13.98 -25.15 5.25
N ALA A 223 -12.68 -25.38 5.17
CA ALA A 223 -12.08 -26.10 4.04
C ALA A 223 -11.24 -27.32 4.44
N GLY A 224 -10.88 -27.49 5.71
CA GLY A 224 -9.94 -28.51 6.14
C GLY A 224 -10.33 -29.93 5.80
N ALA A 225 -11.61 -30.30 5.96
CA ALA A 225 -12.11 -31.64 5.64
C ALA A 225 -12.24 -31.93 4.14
N LYS A 226 -12.24 -30.90 3.28
CA LYS A 226 -12.45 -31.08 1.85
C LYS A 226 -11.17 -31.64 1.19
N ARG A 227 -11.35 -32.35 0.05
CA ARG A 227 -10.23 -32.78 -0.78
C ARG A 227 -9.30 -31.59 -1.05
N GLY A 228 -7.99 -31.79 -0.86
CA GLY A 228 -7.02 -30.73 -1.00
C GLY A 228 -7.15 -29.62 0.06
N GLY A 229 -7.71 -29.94 1.23
CA GLY A 229 -7.99 -29.02 2.33
C GLY A 229 -6.89 -28.01 2.60
N PRO A 230 -5.61 -28.40 2.79
CA PRO A 230 -4.53 -27.49 3.06
C PRO A 230 -4.33 -26.35 2.03
N ALA A 231 -4.42 -26.66 0.75
CA ALA A 231 -4.32 -25.65 -0.29
C ALA A 231 -5.58 -24.76 -0.39
N LYS A 232 -6.76 -25.33 -0.16
CA LYS A 232 -8.02 -24.57 -0.06
C LYS A 232 -8.04 -23.66 1.17
N ILE A 233 -7.43 -24.08 2.29
CA ILE A 233 -7.23 -23.24 3.47
C ILE A 233 -6.34 -22.04 3.11
N ALA A 234 -5.27 -22.23 2.33
CA ALA A 234 -4.43 -21.13 1.88
C ALA A 234 -5.23 -20.10 1.07
N VAL A 235 -6.07 -20.56 0.13
CA VAL A 235 -6.92 -19.70 -0.70
C VAL A 235 -7.91 -18.89 0.16
N ILE A 236 -8.63 -19.54 1.06
CA ILE A 236 -9.65 -18.89 1.91
C ILE A 236 -8.99 -17.97 2.94
N SER A 237 -7.91 -18.43 3.59
CA SER A 237 -7.18 -17.62 4.55
C SER A 237 -6.61 -16.34 3.92
N SER A 238 -6.01 -16.47 2.73
CA SER A 238 -5.48 -15.32 1.99
C SER A 238 -6.59 -14.39 1.51
N ALA A 239 -7.76 -14.91 1.13
CA ALA A 239 -8.91 -14.08 0.78
C ALA A 239 -9.39 -13.26 1.98
N ILE A 240 -9.58 -13.89 3.15
CA ILE A 240 -10.02 -13.21 4.36
C ILE A 240 -8.96 -12.20 4.86
N MET A 241 -7.68 -12.60 4.90
CA MET A 241 -6.61 -11.68 5.28
C MET A 241 -6.45 -10.52 4.30
N GLY A 242 -6.69 -10.78 3.01
CA GLY A 242 -6.68 -9.76 1.97
C GLY A 242 -7.71 -8.65 2.20
N THR A 243 -8.89 -8.98 2.76
CA THR A 243 -9.91 -7.99 3.10
C THR A 243 -9.43 -6.96 4.13
N ILE A 244 -8.34 -7.24 4.83
CA ILE A 244 -7.83 -6.44 5.94
C ILE A 244 -6.51 -5.77 5.60
N SER A 245 -5.53 -6.55 5.10
CA SER A 245 -4.16 -6.07 4.92
C SER A 245 -3.95 -5.26 3.63
N GLY A 246 -4.71 -5.58 2.59
CA GLY A 246 -4.54 -4.98 1.26
C GLY A 246 -3.14 -5.16 0.64
N SER A 247 -2.23 -5.86 1.30
CA SER A 247 -0.85 -6.07 0.89
C SER A 247 -0.59 -7.54 0.59
N ALA A 248 -0.26 -7.87 -0.67
CA ALA A 248 0.08 -9.23 -1.07
C ALA A 248 1.30 -9.75 -0.28
N ILE A 249 2.33 -8.92 -0.09
CA ILE A 249 3.55 -9.32 0.61
C ILE A 249 3.26 -9.62 2.09
N ALA A 250 2.53 -8.73 2.76
CA ALA A 250 2.14 -8.96 4.16
C ALA A 250 1.28 -10.21 4.29
N ASN A 251 0.36 -10.43 3.34
CA ASN A 251 -0.50 -11.60 3.31
C ASN A 251 0.32 -12.89 3.16
N VAL A 252 1.24 -12.98 2.19
CA VAL A 252 2.16 -14.13 2.03
C VAL A 252 2.95 -14.42 3.31
N VAL A 253 3.48 -13.39 3.96
CA VAL A 253 4.27 -13.58 5.19
C VAL A 253 3.41 -14.09 6.33
N THR A 254 2.18 -13.63 6.44
CA THR A 254 1.28 -13.98 7.55
C THR A 254 0.63 -15.34 7.34
N THR A 255 -0.01 -15.55 6.18
CA THR A 255 -0.72 -16.81 5.90
C THR A 255 0.25 -17.91 5.48
N GLY A 256 1.25 -17.61 4.67
CA GLY A 256 2.23 -18.58 4.19
C GLY A 256 3.08 -19.23 5.29
N ALA A 257 3.24 -18.54 6.42
CA ALA A 257 3.96 -19.10 7.57
C ALA A 257 3.32 -20.41 8.10
N PHE A 258 2.00 -20.58 7.95
CA PHE A 258 1.30 -21.80 8.37
C PHE A 258 0.77 -22.62 7.19
N THR A 259 0.34 -22.01 6.09
CA THR A 259 -0.27 -22.72 4.96
C THR A 259 0.77 -23.49 4.15
N ILE A 260 1.96 -22.92 3.89
CA ILE A 260 3.02 -23.62 3.16
C ILE A 260 3.47 -24.89 3.88
N PRO A 261 3.82 -24.87 5.18
CA PRO A 261 4.13 -26.09 5.92
C PRO A 261 2.97 -27.11 5.92
N LEU A 262 1.74 -26.62 6.01
CA LEU A 262 0.54 -27.47 6.01
C LEU A 262 0.37 -28.20 4.67
N MET A 263 0.56 -27.49 3.53
CA MET A 263 0.53 -28.09 2.20
C MET A 263 1.65 -29.09 2.00
N LYS A 264 2.88 -28.79 2.44
CA LYS A 264 4.02 -29.70 2.36
C LYS A 264 3.79 -30.99 3.17
N LYS A 265 3.21 -30.88 4.36
CA LYS A 265 2.84 -32.05 5.20
C LYS A 265 1.88 -32.98 4.46
N GLN A 266 0.99 -32.44 3.61
CA GLN A 266 0.05 -33.20 2.77
C GLN A 266 0.63 -33.58 1.40
N LYS A 267 1.95 -33.54 1.25
CA LYS A 267 2.69 -33.98 0.05
C LYS A 267 2.40 -33.17 -1.24
N TYR A 268 1.98 -31.91 -1.12
CA TYR A 268 2.03 -31.01 -2.25
C TYR A 268 3.48 -30.72 -2.63
N ARG A 269 3.74 -30.59 -3.93
CA ARG A 269 5.06 -30.13 -4.41
C ARG A 269 5.39 -28.75 -3.85
N ASP A 270 6.65 -28.51 -3.50
CA ASP A 270 7.10 -27.27 -2.87
C ASP A 270 6.80 -26.04 -3.73
N GLU A 271 7.00 -26.16 -5.04
CA GLU A 271 6.75 -25.10 -6.02
C GLU A 271 5.26 -24.77 -6.09
N PHE A 272 4.40 -25.80 -6.07
CA PHE A 272 2.95 -25.60 -6.10
C PHE A 272 2.45 -24.96 -4.81
N ALA A 273 2.96 -25.38 -3.65
CA ALA A 273 2.62 -24.76 -2.37
C ALA A 273 2.99 -23.27 -2.32
N GLY A 274 4.20 -22.94 -2.82
CA GLY A 274 4.63 -21.55 -2.95
C GLY A 274 3.79 -20.75 -3.94
N ALA A 275 3.44 -21.33 -5.09
CA ALA A 275 2.62 -20.69 -6.11
C ALA A 275 1.20 -20.41 -5.62
N VAL A 276 0.54 -21.39 -4.97
CA VAL A 276 -0.81 -21.21 -4.40
C VAL A 276 -0.82 -20.06 -3.40
N GLU A 277 0.16 -20.02 -2.51
CA GLU A 277 0.25 -18.96 -1.51
C GLU A 277 0.46 -17.58 -2.15
N ALA A 278 1.40 -17.48 -3.09
CA ALA A 278 1.72 -16.22 -3.76
C ALA A 278 0.52 -15.67 -4.56
N VAL A 279 -0.15 -16.54 -5.33
CA VAL A 279 -1.30 -16.16 -6.15
C VAL A 279 -2.50 -15.83 -5.26
N SER A 280 -2.81 -16.64 -4.25
CA SER A 280 -3.93 -16.39 -3.34
C SER A 280 -3.75 -15.07 -2.57
N SER A 281 -2.55 -14.80 -2.09
CA SER A 281 -2.22 -13.57 -1.37
C SER A 281 -2.29 -12.33 -2.27
N THR A 282 -1.95 -12.47 -3.55
CA THR A 282 -2.07 -11.37 -4.53
C THR A 282 -3.53 -10.97 -4.73
N GLY A 283 -4.45 -11.94 -4.77
CA GLY A 283 -5.89 -11.70 -4.85
C GLY A 283 -6.45 -10.85 -3.70
N GLY A 284 -5.78 -10.84 -2.55
CA GLY A 284 -6.16 -10.01 -1.42
C GLY A 284 -6.17 -8.50 -1.72
N GLN A 285 -5.40 -8.06 -2.71
CA GLN A 285 -5.41 -6.66 -3.16
C GLN A 285 -6.69 -6.28 -3.93
N LEU A 286 -7.42 -7.26 -4.44
CA LEU A 286 -8.70 -7.06 -5.12
C LEU A 286 -9.88 -7.20 -4.16
N MET A 287 -9.71 -7.88 -3.01
CA MET A 287 -10.80 -8.26 -2.12
C MET A 287 -11.28 -7.10 -1.26
N PRO A 288 -12.53 -6.64 -1.41
CA PRO A 288 -13.11 -5.63 -0.52
C PRO A 288 -13.20 -6.12 0.94
N PRO A 289 -13.27 -5.22 1.95
CA PRO A 289 -13.44 -3.78 1.84
C PRO A 289 -12.15 -2.96 1.79
N VAL A 290 -10.98 -3.46 2.26
CA VAL A 290 -9.76 -2.64 2.33
C VAL A 290 -9.07 -2.57 0.97
N MET A 291 -8.92 -3.69 0.27
CA MET A 291 -8.24 -3.79 -1.02
C MET A 291 -6.78 -3.26 -0.98
N GLY A 292 -6.10 -3.21 -2.10
CA GLY A 292 -4.77 -2.61 -2.19
C GLY A 292 -4.81 -1.08 -2.33
N ALA A 293 -3.66 -0.42 -2.12
CA ALA A 293 -3.51 1.03 -2.24
C ALA A 293 -4.01 1.59 -3.59
N ALA A 294 -3.98 0.80 -4.65
CA ALA A 294 -4.48 1.16 -5.97
C ALA A 294 -5.97 1.54 -5.98
N ALA A 295 -6.79 0.89 -5.17
CA ALA A 295 -8.23 1.17 -5.12
C ALA A 295 -8.54 2.55 -4.51
N PHE A 296 -7.74 3.01 -3.54
CA PHE A 296 -7.87 4.36 -2.99
C PHE A 296 -7.41 5.42 -3.98
N LEU A 297 -6.33 5.14 -4.70
CA LEU A 297 -5.86 6.02 -5.78
C LEU A 297 -6.87 6.08 -6.93
N MET A 298 -7.57 4.97 -7.20
CA MET A 298 -8.68 4.93 -8.16
C MET A 298 -9.82 5.85 -7.73
N ALA A 299 -10.24 5.78 -6.46
CA ALA A 299 -11.30 6.64 -5.93
C ALA A 299 -10.93 8.13 -6.05
N GLU A 300 -9.70 8.49 -5.75
CA GLU A 300 -9.19 9.85 -5.87
C GLU A 300 -9.12 10.31 -7.33
N ALA A 301 -8.55 9.49 -8.22
CA ALA A 301 -8.36 9.84 -9.63
C ALA A 301 -9.67 9.94 -10.41
N THR A 302 -10.67 9.13 -10.05
CA THR A 302 -11.97 9.06 -10.75
C THR A 302 -13.07 9.89 -10.10
N ALA A 303 -12.85 10.35 -8.86
CA ALA A 303 -13.86 10.95 -8.00
C ALA A 303 -15.09 10.04 -7.75
N ILE A 304 -14.95 8.72 -7.98
CA ILE A 304 -15.99 7.74 -7.68
C ILE A 304 -15.93 7.40 -6.18
N PRO A 305 -17.06 7.36 -5.46
CA PRO A 305 -17.07 6.97 -4.07
C PRO A 305 -16.43 5.57 -3.85
N TYR A 306 -15.57 5.47 -2.85
CA TYR A 306 -14.84 4.22 -2.58
C TYR A 306 -15.75 3.00 -2.38
N GLY A 307 -16.92 3.19 -1.73
CA GLY A 307 -17.92 2.13 -1.57
C GLY A 307 -18.42 1.57 -2.90
N THR A 308 -18.62 2.42 -3.92
CA THR A 308 -18.98 1.98 -5.28
C THR A 308 -17.87 1.15 -5.92
N ILE A 309 -16.61 1.57 -5.73
CA ILE A 309 -15.45 0.80 -6.22
C ILE A 309 -15.37 -0.56 -5.52
N CYS A 310 -15.63 -0.62 -4.20
CA CYS A 310 -15.69 -1.90 -3.46
C CYS A 310 -16.73 -2.85 -4.05
N LEU A 311 -17.93 -2.36 -4.34
CA LEU A 311 -19.00 -3.18 -4.92
C LEU A 311 -18.63 -3.66 -6.34
N ALA A 312 -18.06 -2.78 -7.15
CA ALA A 312 -17.59 -3.14 -8.49
C ALA A 312 -16.44 -4.17 -8.46
N ALA A 313 -15.51 -4.03 -7.50
CA ALA A 313 -14.38 -4.93 -7.34
C ALA A 313 -14.77 -6.33 -6.83
N LEU A 314 -15.92 -6.47 -6.18
CA LEU A 314 -16.36 -7.75 -5.60
C LEU A 314 -16.48 -8.85 -6.65
N VAL A 315 -17.05 -8.54 -7.82
CA VAL A 315 -17.22 -9.53 -8.89
C VAL A 315 -15.87 -10.06 -9.41
N PRO A 316 -14.93 -9.23 -9.87
CA PRO A 316 -13.63 -9.73 -10.31
C PRO A 316 -12.84 -10.41 -9.19
N ALA A 317 -12.96 -9.96 -7.94
CA ALA A 317 -12.32 -10.62 -6.80
C ALA A 317 -12.87 -12.04 -6.57
N LEU A 318 -14.19 -12.21 -6.59
CA LEU A 318 -14.81 -13.52 -6.45
C LEU A 318 -14.42 -14.45 -7.61
N MET A 319 -14.45 -13.97 -8.86
CA MET A 319 -14.01 -14.74 -10.03
C MET A 319 -12.55 -15.19 -9.89
N TYR A 320 -11.68 -14.31 -9.41
CA TYR A 320 -10.27 -14.61 -9.16
C TYR A 320 -10.12 -15.78 -8.16
N TYR A 321 -10.77 -15.69 -7.01
CA TYR A 321 -10.69 -16.74 -5.99
C TYR A 321 -11.38 -18.04 -6.39
N ILE A 322 -12.47 -17.98 -7.12
CA ILE A 322 -13.13 -19.18 -7.69
C ILE A 322 -12.17 -19.89 -8.65
N CYS A 323 -11.48 -19.16 -9.51
CA CYS A 323 -10.50 -19.73 -10.45
C CYS A 323 -9.36 -20.44 -9.70
N ILE A 324 -8.76 -19.80 -8.68
CA ILE A 324 -7.69 -20.42 -7.89
C ILE A 324 -8.21 -21.65 -7.14
N PHE A 325 -9.37 -21.54 -6.51
CA PHE A 325 -9.98 -22.64 -5.77
C PHE A 325 -10.24 -23.86 -6.66
N SER A 326 -10.74 -23.62 -7.87
CA SER A 326 -10.95 -24.67 -8.88
C SER A 326 -9.64 -25.29 -9.35
N THR A 327 -8.61 -24.48 -9.60
CA THR A 327 -7.27 -24.96 -9.99
C THR A 327 -6.66 -25.84 -8.90
N VAL A 328 -6.77 -25.41 -7.64
CA VAL A 328 -6.32 -26.19 -6.47
C VAL A 328 -7.10 -27.50 -6.36
N ASP A 329 -8.39 -27.49 -6.61
CA ASP A 329 -9.24 -28.72 -6.55
C ASP A 329 -8.81 -29.73 -7.62
N VAL A 330 -8.58 -29.28 -8.85
CA VAL A 330 -8.13 -30.13 -9.97
C VAL A 330 -6.74 -30.72 -9.69
N GLU A 331 -5.80 -29.92 -9.18
CA GLU A 331 -4.45 -30.43 -8.85
C GLU A 331 -4.50 -31.44 -7.68
N SER A 332 -5.35 -31.18 -6.68
CA SER A 332 -5.58 -32.11 -5.58
C SER A 332 -6.18 -33.44 -6.04
N LEU A 333 -7.04 -33.37 -7.06
CA LEU A 333 -7.61 -34.59 -7.70
C LEU A 333 -6.53 -35.39 -8.42
N LYS A 334 -5.69 -34.73 -9.23
CA LYS A 334 -4.60 -35.39 -9.96
C LYS A 334 -3.58 -36.05 -9.03
N ALA A 335 -3.30 -35.42 -7.90
CA ALA A 335 -2.35 -35.92 -6.92
C ALA A 335 -2.98 -36.88 -5.88
N ASN A 336 -4.28 -37.23 -5.99
CA ASN A 336 -5.03 -38.05 -5.05
C ASN A 336 -4.92 -37.58 -3.59
N LEU A 337 -4.92 -36.28 -3.36
CA LEU A 337 -4.78 -35.71 -2.02
C LEU A 337 -6.11 -35.69 -1.29
N THR A 338 -6.09 -36.06 -0.02
CA THR A 338 -7.24 -36.07 0.87
C THR A 338 -7.36 -34.75 1.66
N GLY A 339 -8.40 -34.60 2.44
CA GLY A 339 -8.54 -33.53 3.44
C GLY A 339 -7.71 -33.82 4.70
N MET A 340 -7.77 -32.90 5.64
CA MET A 340 -7.20 -33.07 6.99
C MET A 340 -8.06 -34.03 7.81
N ASP A 341 -7.47 -34.64 8.83
CA ASP A 341 -8.21 -35.46 9.78
C ASP A 341 -9.24 -34.62 10.54
N LEU A 342 -10.45 -35.15 10.69
CA LEU A 342 -11.54 -34.42 11.37
C LEU A 342 -11.22 -34.04 12.81
N LYS A 343 -10.27 -34.75 13.45
CA LYS A 343 -9.79 -34.46 14.82
C LYS A 343 -8.99 -33.16 14.90
N ASP A 344 -8.34 -32.79 13.81
CA ASP A 344 -7.50 -31.59 13.74
C ASP A 344 -8.28 -30.34 13.29
N ILE A 345 -9.57 -30.50 12.99
CA ILE A 345 -10.42 -29.42 12.48
C ILE A 345 -11.21 -28.81 13.62
N PRO A 346 -11.04 -27.53 13.93
CA PRO A 346 -11.84 -26.86 14.95
C PRO A 346 -13.31 -26.78 14.53
N LYS A 347 -14.22 -26.91 15.51
CA LYS A 347 -15.66 -26.79 15.26
C LYS A 347 -16.02 -25.38 14.82
N LEU A 348 -16.76 -25.24 13.73
CA LEU A 348 -17.09 -23.95 13.10
C LEU A 348 -17.81 -22.98 14.05
N LEU A 349 -18.80 -23.46 14.82
CA LEU A 349 -19.62 -22.58 15.67
C LEU A 349 -18.83 -21.87 16.79
N PRO A 350 -17.94 -22.52 17.56
CA PRO A 350 -17.05 -21.84 18.50
C PRO A 350 -16.11 -20.84 17.83
N VAL A 351 -15.53 -21.19 16.67
CA VAL A 351 -14.66 -20.30 15.92
C VAL A 351 -15.42 -19.08 15.43
N LEU A 352 -16.64 -19.25 14.90
CA LEU A 352 -17.49 -18.16 14.44
C LEU A 352 -17.86 -17.19 15.59
N LYS A 353 -18.19 -17.74 16.79
CA LYS A 353 -18.43 -16.90 17.97
C LYS A 353 -17.19 -16.10 18.37
N LYS A 354 -15.99 -16.70 18.32
CA LYS A 354 -14.74 -16.03 18.59
C LYS A 354 -14.41 -14.98 17.52
N SER A 355 -14.81 -15.24 16.28
CA SER A 355 -14.60 -14.32 15.15
C SER A 355 -15.50 -13.07 15.22
N ALA A 356 -16.61 -13.09 15.95
CA ALA A 356 -17.57 -11.99 15.99
C ALA A 356 -16.93 -10.65 16.39
N LYS A 357 -15.96 -10.67 17.31
CA LYS A 357 -15.21 -9.46 17.75
C LYS A 357 -14.43 -8.79 16.63
N LEU A 358 -14.07 -9.53 15.58
CA LEU A 358 -13.34 -9.00 14.39
C LEU A 358 -14.29 -8.76 13.22
N LEU A 359 -15.29 -9.60 13.06
CA LEU A 359 -16.29 -9.48 11.97
C LEU A 359 -17.17 -8.25 12.16
N LEU A 360 -17.52 -7.89 13.41
CA LEU A 360 -18.33 -6.71 13.68
C LEU A 360 -17.68 -5.40 13.25
N PRO A 361 -16.41 -5.08 13.58
CA PRO A 361 -15.71 -3.91 13.04
C PRO A 361 -15.64 -3.89 11.51
N ILE A 362 -15.43 -5.05 10.87
CA ILE A 362 -15.41 -5.17 9.41
C ILE A 362 -16.81 -4.90 8.84
N ALA A 363 -17.85 -5.41 9.46
CA ALA A 363 -19.24 -5.13 9.06
C ALA A 363 -19.55 -3.62 9.20
N VAL A 364 -19.13 -2.97 10.29
CA VAL A 364 -19.26 -1.52 10.48
C VAL A 364 -18.53 -0.75 9.37
N LEU A 365 -17.34 -1.21 8.98
CA LEU A 365 -16.61 -0.61 7.87
C LEU A 365 -17.39 -0.68 6.56
N ILE A 366 -17.91 -1.86 6.22
CA ILE A 366 -18.70 -2.07 4.99
C ILE A 366 -19.98 -1.25 5.01
N LEU A 367 -20.73 -1.29 6.10
CA LEU A 367 -22.00 -0.53 6.22
C LEU A 367 -21.76 0.98 6.13
N SER A 368 -20.73 1.48 6.82
CA SER A 368 -20.42 2.92 6.79
C SER A 368 -19.97 3.40 5.41
N LEU A 369 -19.22 2.57 4.66
CA LEU A 369 -18.75 2.92 3.31
C LEU A 369 -19.84 2.76 2.25
N CYS A 370 -20.52 1.60 2.24
CA CYS A 370 -21.39 1.21 1.13
C CYS A 370 -22.85 1.60 1.32
N VAL A 371 -23.34 1.66 2.58
CA VAL A 371 -24.74 1.96 2.88
C VAL A 371 -24.92 3.40 3.34
N PHE A 372 -24.13 3.84 4.33
CA PHE A 372 -24.27 5.18 4.88
C PHE A 372 -23.50 6.25 4.10
N GLY A 373 -22.64 5.88 3.15
CA GLY A 373 -21.89 6.82 2.31
C GLY A 373 -20.93 7.72 3.09
N PHE A 374 -20.43 7.26 4.25
CA PHE A 374 -19.47 8.04 5.01
C PHE A 374 -18.11 8.11 4.29
N SER A 375 -17.34 9.16 4.56
CA SER A 375 -15.98 9.25 4.03
C SER A 375 -15.13 8.06 4.50
N THR A 376 -14.22 7.63 3.65
CA THR A 376 -13.29 6.51 3.90
C THR A 376 -12.56 6.65 5.24
N SER A 377 -12.07 7.86 5.54
CA SER A 377 -11.35 8.15 6.79
C SER A 377 -12.23 8.00 8.05
N ARG A 378 -13.48 8.51 8.00
CA ARG A 378 -14.44 8.36 9.12
C ARG A 378 -14.82 6.89 9.31
N SER A 379 -15.07 6.18 8.23
CA SER A 379 -15.42 4.74 8.28
C SER A 379 -14.32 3.91 8.93
N ALA A 380 -13.05 4.16 8.59
CA ALA A 380 -11.91 3.49 9.21
C ALA A 380 -11.81 3.82 10.72
N LEU A 381 -12.02 5.07 11.12
CA LEU A 381 -11.99 5.47 12.54
C LEU A 381 -13.12 4.86 13.35
N TYR A 382 -14.35 4.82 12.82
CA TYR A 382 -15.48 4.18 13.50
C TYR A 382 -15.24 2.69 13.67
N SER A 383 -14.71 2.03 12.64
CA SER A 383 -14.37 0.60 12.71
C SER A 383 -13.28 0.32 13.72
N MET A 384 -12.24 1.17 13.82
CA MET A 384 -11.21 1.06 14.85
C MET A 384 -11.79 1.25 16.26
N ALA A 385 -12.68 2.23 16.45
CA ALA A 385 -13.33 2.46 17.72
C ALA A 385 -14.18 1.25 18.15
N VAL A 386 -15.00 0.71 17.24
CA VAL A 386 -15.78 -0.50 17.50
C VAL A 386 -14.88 -1.70 17.81
N LEU A 387 -13.75 -1.87 17.10
CA LEU A 387 -12.79 -2.94 17.39
C LEU A 387 -12.22 -2.83 18.81
N ILE A 388 -11.79 -1.64 19.21
CA ILE A 388 -11.27 -1.40 20.56
C ILE A 388 -12.35 -1.74 21.61
N ILE A 389 -13.59 -1.27 21.39
CA ILE A 389 -14.72 -1.57 22.29
C ILE A 389 -14.95 -3.08 22.38
N CYS A 390 -15.06 -3.78 21.27
CA CYS A 390 -15.25 -5.24 21.26
C CYS A 390 -14.14 -5.97 22.00
N CYS A 391 -12.88 -5.56 21.81
CA CYS A 391 -11.74 -6.18 22.47
C CYS A 391 -11.61 -5.81 23.95
N CYS A 392 -12.17 -4.67 24.40
CA CYS A 392 -12.23 -4.34 25.83
C CYS A 392 -13.19 -5.24 26.60
N PHE A 393 -14.25 -5.72 25.96
CA PHE A 393 -15.21 -6.66 26.54
C PHE A 393 -14.82 -8.13 26.42
N ASP A 394 -13.74 -8.44 25.67
CA ASP A 394 -13.24 -9.82 25.57
C ASP A 394 -12.58 -10.25 26.90
N LYS A 395 -13.08 -11.34 27.48
CA LYS A 395 -12.56 -11.87 28.76
C LYS A 395 -11.20 -12.55 28.60
N ASP A 396 -10.97 -13.17 27.45
CA ASP A 396 -9.79 -14.02 27.20
C ASP A 396 -8.59 -13.20 26.69
N ASP A 397 -8.85 -12.08 25.98
CA ASP A 397 -7.80 -11.32 25.32
C ASP A 397 -8.08 -9.79 25.31
N ARG A 398 -8.19 -9.21 26.51
CA ARG A 398 -8.49 -7.78 26.69
C ARG A 398 -7.48 -6.86 26.00
N PHE A 399 -7.99 -5.76 25.46
CA PHE A 399 -7.17 -4.74 24.83
C PHE A 399 -6.39 -3.93 25.87
N SER A 400 -5.10 -4.21 26.00
CA SER A 400 -4.21 -3.53 26.96
C SER A 400 -3.54 -2.31 26.32
N LEU A 401 -3.05 -1.38 27.16
CA LEU A 401 -2.25 -0.23 26.70
C LEU A 401 -1.03 -0.66 25.87
N LYS A 402 -0.41 -1.79 26.22
CA LYS A 402 0.70 -2.37 25.45
C LYS A 402 0.26 -2.78 24.05
N LYS A 403 -0.94 -3.37 23.88
CA LYS A 403 -1.52 -3.71 22.58
C LYS A 403 -1.81 -2.46 21.76
N LEU A 404 -2.36 -1.42 22.40
CA LEU A 404 -2.61 -0.12 21.76
C LEU A 404 -1.32 0.47 21.19
N VAL A 405 -0.27 0.58 22.01
CA VAL A 405 1.03 1.11 21.58
C VAL A 405 1.63 0.26 20.44
N ASN A 406 1.51 -1.06 20.53
CA ASN A 406 2.01 -1.96 19.49
C ASN A 406 1.23 -1.80 18.17
N ALA A 407 -0.09 -1.69 18.23
CA ALA A 407 -0.92 -1.47 17.03
C ALA A 407 -0.58 -0.14 16.34
N LEU A 408 -0.49 0.95 17.11
CA LEU A 408 -0.09 2.27 16.61
C LEU A 408 1.31 2.23 15.98
N ARG A 409 2.27 1.62 16.67
CA ARG A 409 3.64 1.48 16.17
C ARG A 409 3.71 0.66 14.90
N SER A 410 3.06 -0.51 14.88
CA SER A 410 3.06 -1.41 13.70
C SER A 410 2.37 -0.76 12.51
N GLY A 411 1.25 -0.07 12.71
CA GLY A 411 0.55 0.65 11.65
C GLY A 411 1.38 1.79 11.07
N ALA A 412 2.02 2.60 11.92
CA ALA A 412 2.89 3.68 11.47
C ALA A 412 4.09 3.16 10.67
N ILE A 413 4.76 2.12 11.16
CA ILE A 413 5.89 1.50 10.43
C ILE A 413 5.40 0.81 9.16
N GLY A 414 4.27 0.11 9.20
CA GLY A 414 3.67 -0.57 8.05
C GLY A 414 3.30 0.39 6.91
N SER A 415 2.96 1.65 7.23
CA SER A 415 2.66 2.67 6.22
C SER A 415 3.88 3.16 5.42
N THR A 416 5.10 2.90 5.89
CA THR A 416 6.35 3.40 5.31
C THR A 416 6.49 3.05 3.83
N THR A 417 6.19 1.80 3.46
CA THR A 417 6.28 1.33 2.07
C THR A 417 5.31 2.08 1.16
N VAL A 418 4.10 2.34 1.64
CA VAL A 418 3.08 3.06 0.86
C VAL A 418 3.44 4.54 0.74
N ILE A 419 3.89 5.19 1.80
CA ILE A 419 4.35 6.58 1.78
C ILE A 419 5.45 6.76 0.74
N THR A 420 6.45 5.88 0.77
CA THR A 420 7.58 5.94 -0.16
C THR A 420 7.14 5.66 -1.60
N ALA A 421 6.28 4.66 -1.80
CA ALA A 421 5.75 4.34 -3.12
C ALA A 421 4.90 5.49 -3.70
N THR A 422 4.05 6.13 -2.90
CA THR A 422 3.22 7.26 -3.36
C THR A 422 4.04 8.52 -3.62
N ALA A 423 5.09 8.77 -2.83
CA ALA A 423 5.99 9.90 -3.06
C ALA A 423 6.75 9.77 -4.39
N ILE A 424 7.32 8.59 -4.68
CA ILE A 424 8.01 8.38 -5.97
C ILE A 424 7.04 8.30 -7.15
N CYS A 425 5.81 7.81 -6.93
CA CYS A 425 4.75 7.88 -7.94
C CYS A 425 4.41 9.32 -8.29
N GLY A 426 4.43 10.24 -7.32
CA GLY A 426 4.28 11.68 -7.57
C GLY A 426 5.34 12.20 -8.56
N ILE A 427 6.60 11.78 -8.43
CA ILE A 427 7.67 12.11 -9.39
C ILE A 427 7.31 11.61 -10.80
N ILE A 428 6.87 10.35 -10.91
CA ILE A 428 6.51 9.74 -12.19
C ILE A 428 5.30 10.46 -12.82
N ILE A 429 4.26 10.72 -12.03
CA ILE A 429 3.04 11.43 -12.48
C ILE A 429 3.41 12.82 -13.02
N SER A 430 4.23 13.56 -12.27
CA SER A 430 4.61 14.92 -12.67
C SER A 430 5.35 14.92 -14.00
N MET A 431 6.22 13.93 -14.24
CA MET A 431 6.94 13.81 -15.52
C MET A 431 6.01 13.40 -16.65
N LEU A 432 5.10 12.45 -16.43
CA LEU A 432 4.08 12.03 -17.41
C LEU A 432 3.20 13.20 -17.82
N THR A 433 2.72 13.98 -16.86
CA THR A 433 1.86 15.13 -17.08
C THR A 433 2.61 16.25 -17.81
N MET A 434 3.81 16.60 -17.34
CA MET A 434 4.62 17.68 -17.91
C MET A 434 5.03 17.41 -19.37
N THR A 435 5.37 16.16 -19.69
CA THR A 435 5.81 15.75 -21.04
C THR A 435 4.64 15.44 -21.97
N GLY A 436 3.42 15.33 -21.45
CA GLY A 436 2.24 14.91 -22.18
C GLY A 436 2.30 13.45 -22.69
N LEU A 437 3.19 12.64 -22.09
CA LEU A 437 3.41 11.25 -22.53
C LEU A 437 2.14 10.40 -22.41
N GLY A 438 1.32 10.62 -21.39
CA GLY A 438 0.04 9.93 -21.23
C GLY A 438 -0.91 10.18 -22.41
N VAL A 439 -1.00 11.42 -22.90
CA VAL A 439 -1.84 11.79 -24.05
C VAL A 439 -1.28 11.18 -25.36
N LYS A 440 0.03 11.22 -25.54
CA LYS A 440 0.69 10.63 -26.72
C LYS A 440 0.50 9.12 -26.77
N PHE A 441 0.63 8.45 -25.64
CA PHE A 441 0.40 7.01 -25.53
C PHE A 441 -1.08 6.65 -25.79
N SER A 442 -2.01 7.46 -25.24
CA SER A 442 -3.43 7.31 -25.53
C SER A 442 -3.74 7.46 -27.03
N SER A 443 -3.13 8.45 -27.71
CA SER A 443 -3.31 8.65 -29.15
C SER A 443 -2.79 7.46 -29.96
N LEU A 444 -1.66 6.87 -29.56
CA LEU A 444 -1.13 5.65 -30.17
C LEU A 444 -2.10 4.46 -30.01
N LEU A 445 -2.60 4.25 -28.77
CA LEU A 445 -3.57 3.17 -28.52
C LEU A 445 -4.85 3.34 -29.34
N ILE A 446 -5.33 4.58 -29.50
CA ILE A 446 -6.51 4.89 -30.31
C ILE A 446 -6.21 4.59 -31.79
N SER A 447 -5.05 4.99 -32.32
CA SER A 447 -4.69 4.73 -33.72
C SER A 447 -4.54 3.25 -34.04
N LEU A 448 -4.01 2.46 -33.11
CA LEU A 448 -3.88 1.00 -33.24
C LEU A 448 -5.20 0.25 -33.01
N GLY A 449 -6.04 0.77 -32.13
CA GLY A 449 -7.32 0.16 -31.72
C GLY A 449 -8.55 0.74 -32.43
N SER A 450 -8.38 1.66 -33.41
CA SER A 450 -9.46 2.40 -34.05
C SER A 450 -10.53 1.53 -34.74
N SER A 451 -10.21 0.27 -35.02
CA SER A 451 -11.11 -0.67 -35.67
C SER A 451 -11.95 -1.53 -34.70
N SER A 452 -11.59 -1.62 -33.42
CA SER A 452 -12.30 -2.50 -32.46
C SER A 452 -11.95 -2.20 -31.02
N LEU A 453 -12.99 -2.03 -30.18
CA LEU A 453 -12.87 -1.92 -28.73
C LEU A 453 -12.13 -3.15 -28.14
N LEU A 454 -12.37 -4.34 -28.69
CA LEU A 454 -11.71 -5.58 -28.25
C LEU A 454 -10.20 -5.52 -28.41
N ILE A 455 -9.70 -5.02 -29.56
CA ILE A 455 -8.26 -4.88 -29.80
C ILE A 455 -7.64 -3.89 -28.80
N SER A 456 -8.32 -2.79 -28.54
CA SER A 456 -7.87 -1.80 -27.55
C SER A 456 -7.80 -2.37 -26.13
N LEU A 457 -8.77 -3.20 -25.75
CA LEU A 457 -8.78 -3.89 -24.45
C LEU A 457 -7.65 -4.92 -24.36
N LEU A 458 -7.39 -5.69 -25.40
CA LEU A 458 -6.28 -6.64 -25.45
C LEU A 458 -4.91 -5.95 -25.38
N LEU A 459 -4.74 -4.84 -26.08
CA LEU A 459 -3.52 -4.02 -25.98
C LEU A 459 -3.36 -3.43 -24.57
N ALA A 460 -4.43 -2.92 -24.00
CA ALA A 460 -4.45 -2.42 -22.62
C ALA A 460 -4.05 -3.52 -21.61
N MET A 461 -4.61 -4.72 -21.77
CA MET A 461 -4.27 -5.89 -20.95
C MET A 461 -2.78 -6.22 -21.06
N LEU A 462 -2.22 -6.28 -22.28
CA LEU A 462 -0.80 -6.56 -22.49
C LEU A 462 0.10 -5.54 -21.77
N VAL A 463 -0.22 -4.26 -21.91
CA VAL A 463 0.54 -3.18 -21.24
C VAL A 463 0.42 -3.28 -19.71
N CYS A 464 -0.76 -3.57 -19.18
CA CYS A 464 -0.94 -3.77 -17.74
C CYS A 464 -0.15 -4.97 -17.22
N ILE A 465 -0.07 -6.07 -17.97
CA ILE A 465 0.74 -7.25 -17.61
C ILE A 465 2.22 -6.86 -17.56
N VAL A 466 2.73 -6.18 -18.59
CA VAL A 466 4.14 -5.75 -18.65
C VAL A 466 4.47 -4.80 -17.49
N LEU A 467 3.62 -3.82 -17.21
CA LEU A 467 3.80 -2.91 -16.08
C LEU A 467 3.73 -3.64 -14.73
N GLY A 468 2.85 -4.63 -14.61
CA GLY A 468 2.65 -5.39 -13.37
C GLY A 468 3.82 -6.32 -13.02
N MET A 469 4.64 -6.74 -13.98
CA MET A 469 5.74 -7.67 -13.72
C MET A 469 6.86 -7.11 -12.83
N GLY A 470 7.01 -5.80 -12.73
CA GLY A 470 8.13 -5.21 -12.00
C GLY A 470 7.78 -4.06 -11.06
N LEU A 471 6.53 -3.62 -11.03
CA LEU A 471 6.09 -2.48 -10.25
C LEU A 471 5.18 -2.89 -9.08
N PRO A 472 5.28 -2.21 -7.92
CA PRO A 472 4.23 -2.29 -6.90
C PRO A 472 2.87 -1.85 -7.48
N THR A 473 1.78 -2.46 -6.99
CA THR A 473 0.43 -2.26 -7.53
C THR A 473 -0.01 -0.79 -7.62
N ALA A 474 0.30 0.02 -6.62
CA ALA A 474 -0.04 1.45 -6.64
C ALA A 474 0.63 2.18 -7.82
N ALA A 475 1.92 1.91 -8.07
CA ALA A 475 2.66 2.52 -9.17
C ALA A 475 2.17 2.03 -10.54
N ALA A 476 2.00 0.71 -10.69
CA ALA A 476 1.46 0.11 -11.92
C ALA A 476 0.08 0.70 -12.25
N TYR A 477 -0.80 0.83 -11.25
CA TYR A 477 -2.12 1.42 -11.41
C TYR A 477 -2.04 2.89 -11.86
N ILE A 478 -1.22 3.71 -11.21
CA ILE A 478 -1.11 5.14 -11.55
C ILE A 478 -0.66 5.31 -12.99
N ILE A 479 0.36 4.57 -13.43
CA ILE A 479 0.87 4.66 -14.78
C ILE A 479 -0.18 4.16 -15.78
N ALA A 480 -0.81 3.02 -15.51
CA ALA A 480 -1.85 2.47 -16.35
C ALA A 480 -3.07 3.40 -16.45
N SER A 481 -3.57 3.94 -15.33
CA SER A 481 -4.74 4.82 -15.33
C SER A 481 -4.48 6.14 -16.04
N SER A 482 -3.31 6.73 -15.88
CA SER A 482 -2.96 7.99 -16.55
C SER A 482 -2.73 7.85 -18.06
N THR A 483 -2.41 6.64 -18.54
CA THR A 483 -2.09 6.40 -19.95
C THR A 483 -3.20 5.64 -20.67
N ILE A 484 -3.64 4.51 -20.12
CA ILE A 484 -4.56 3.57 -20.77
C ILE A 484 -6.02 3.98 -20.57
N ALA A 485 -6.42 4.36 -19.34
CA ALA A 485 -7.82 4.67 -19.04
C ALA A 485 -8.33 5.84 -19.90
N THR A 486 -7.49 6.87 -20.09
CA THR A 486 -7.84 8.00 -20.97
C THR A 486 -8.08 7.59 -22.41
N ALA A 487 -7.33 6.60 -22.93
CA ALA A 487 -7.54 6.05 -24.26
C ALA A 487 -8.86 5.27 -24.36
N LEU A 488 -9.11 4.37 -23.40
CA LEU A 488 -10.34 3.56 -23.37
C LEU A 488 -11.59 4.41 -23.20
N ILE A 489 -11.57 5.47 -22.40
CA ILE A 489 -12.70 6.41 -22.26
C ILE A 489 -12.99 7.11 -23.60
N LYS A 490 -11.96 7.52 -24.33
CA LYS A 490 -12.15 8.17 -25.64
C LYS A 490 -12.71 7.20 -26.68
N ILE A 491 -12.22 5.95 -26.71
CA ILE A 491 -12.71 4.91 -27.61
C ILE A 491 -14.14 4.53 -27.27
N GLY A 492 -14.46 4.31 -25.99
CA GLY A 492 -15.81 3.98 -25.52
C GLY A 492 -16.84 5.06 -25.86
N ARG A 493 -16.48 6.35 -25.73
CA ARG A 493 -17.35 7.47 -26.13
C ARG A 493 -17.57 7.59 -27.64
N ALA A 494 -16.64 7.11 -28.44
CA ALA A 494 -16.80 7.10 -29.89
C ALA A 494 -17.79 6.03 -30.38
N HIS A 495 -18.15 5.07 -29.52
CA HIS A 495 -19.08 3.99 -29.84
C HIS A 495 -20.44 4.10 -29.12
N VAL A 496 -20.63 5.14 -28.32
CA VAL A 496 -21.90 5.53 -27.70
C VAL A 496 -22.45 6.80 -28.35
#